data_1143ffd2b45d0a6b08eae0b25128d692
#
_entry.id   1143ffd2b45d0a6b08eae0b25128d692
#
_cell.length_a   1.000
_cell.length_b   1.000
_cell.length_c   1.000
_cell.angle_alpha   90.00
_cell.angle_beta   90.00
_cell.angle_gamma   90.00
#
_symmetry.space_group_name_H-M   'P 1'
#
loop_
_entity.id
_entity.type
_entity.pdbx_description
1 polymer ?
#
loop_
_entity_poly.entity_id
_entity_poly.type
_entity_poly.pdbx_seq_one_letter_code
_entity_poly.pdbx_strand_id
1 'polypeptide(L)'
;MPGLPSLGQLPRKAGGGIVKHLTPAQLAQSHVLVVGDVMLDRYWYGAVDRISPEAPVPVLRVTREEERLGGAANVASNVAALGGQVSLLSVLGDDAASHQFEALVARSGIRPELARDPQLHTTVKLRLIGRQQQLLRADFESRPSPAVLEQQSGRFEHVMPAHGVVLFSDYGKGGLTHVAPMIAAARALGKPVLVDPKGSDYRAYAGATVITPNRSEMQQVVGAWHSEPELADKAQNLRQQLGLQAVIVTRSEEGMSLFDAQGASHVGAQAQEVFDVTGAGDTVIATLAVLVGAGLSLREAMPWANKAGGYVVGKLGTATVSHAELFGAAAPL
;
A
#
# COMPACT_ATOMS: atom_id res chain seq x y z
N MET A 1 44.11 19.55 32.23
CA MET A 1 43.23 18.94 31.23
C MET A 1 41.81 19.18 31.70
N PRO A 2 41.00 20.03 31.03
CA PRO A 2 39.57 20.22 31.41
C PRO A 2 38.73 19.18 30.66
N GLY A 3 37.79 18.57 31.40
CA GLY A 3 36.90 17.51 30.94
C GLY A 3 35.89 17.95 29.88
N LEU A 4 35.56 17.02 28.99
CA LEU A 4 34.53 17.15 27.98
C LEU A 4 33.15 17.25 28.63
N PRO A 5 32.24 18.10 28.11
CA PRO A 5 30.86 18.17 28.59
C PRO A 5 30.06 16.94 28.13
N SER A 6 29.31 16.37 29.05
CA SER A 6 28.37 15.28 28.86
C SER A 6 27.27 15.65 27.86
N LEU A 7 27.04 14.79 26.87
CA LEU A 7 25.90 14.86 25.96
C LEU A 7 24.60 14.84 26.77
N GLY A 8 23.87 15.96 26.68
CA GLY A 8 22.56 16.12 27.30
C GLY A 8 21.56 15.08 26.76
N GLN A 9 21.04 14.28 27.66
CA GLN A 9 19.90 13.39 27.42
C GLN A 9 18.66 14.25 27.09
N LEU A 10 18.13 14.08 25.89
CA LEU A 10 16.80 14.59 25.55
C LEU A 10 15.75 13.95 26.49
N PRO A 11 14.76 14.70 26.99
CA PRO A 11 13.77 14.16 27.90
C PRO A 11 12.88 13.15 27.18
N ARG A 12 12.94 11.89 27.59
CA ARG A 12 11.93 10.86 27.27
C ARG A 12 10.61 11.28 27.93
N LYS A 13 9.73 11.94 27.19
CA LYS A 13 8.31 11.97 27.54
C LYS A 13 7.67 10.68 27.06
N ALA A 14 7.58 9.72 27.97
CA ALA A 14 6.68 8.60 27.88
C ALA A 14 5.24 9.11 27.98
N GLY A 15 4.63 9.35 26.82
CA GLY A 15 3.18 9.43 26.70
C GLY A 15 2.67 8.02 26.47
N GLY A 16 2.43 7.24 27.52
CA GLY A 16 1.71 5.98 27.47
C GLY A 16 0.23 6.24 27.14
N GLY A 17 -0.07 6.54 25.86
CA GLY A 17 -1.43 6.44 25.36
C GLY A 17 -1.84 4.96 25.41
N ILE A 18 -3.01 4.69 26.02
CA ILE A 18 -3.63 3.36 26.03
C ILE A 18 -3.78 2.95 24.56
N VAL A 19 -2.99 1.95 24.15
CA VAL A 19 -3.06 1.39 22.81
C VAL A 19 -4.43 0.72 22.72
N LYS A 20 -5.40 1.37 22.05
CA LYS A 20 -6.75 0.83 21.90
C LYS A 20 -6.67 -0.47 21.10
N HIS A 21 -6.87 -1.60 21.76
CA HIS A 21 -7.15 -2.87 21.08
C HIS A 21 -8.53 -2.76 20.42
N LEU A 22 -8.55 -2.80 19.08
CA LEU A 22 -9.80 -2.84 18.32
C LEU A 22 -10.25 -4.30 18.19
N THR A 23 -11.53 -4.54 18.47
CA THR A 23 -12.15 -5.85 18.26
C THR A 23 -12.43 -6.09 16.76
N PRO A 24 -12.56 -7.35 16.30
CA PRO A 24 -13.00 -7.65 14.94
C PRO A 24 -14.30 -6.94 14.56
N ALA A 25 -15.26 -6.82 15.47
CA ALA A 25 -16.53 -6.12 15.22
C ALA A 25 -16.35 -4.62 14.96
N GLN A 26 -15.37 -3.98 15.61
CA GLN A 26 -15.04 -2.58 15.35
C GLN A 26 -14.36 -2.39 13.98
N LEU A 27 -13.45 -3.30 13.60
CA LEU A 27 -12.82 -3.26 12.27
C LEU A 27 -13.82 -3.55 11.14
N ALA A 28 -14.79 -4.42 11.36
CA ALA A 28 -15.85 -4.71 10.40
C ALA A 28 -16.77 -3.50 10.09
N GLN A 29 -16.73 -2.45 10.90
CA GLN A 29 -17.43 -1.19 10.63
C GLN A 29 -16.66 -0.29 9.64
N SER A 30 -15.40 -0.60 9.37
CA SER A 30 -14.60 0.12 8.39
C SER A 30 -14.97 -0.33 6.97
N HIS A 31 -15.52 0.58 6.18
CA HIS A 31 -15.89 0.36 4.79
C HIS A 31 -14.90 1.15 3.91
N VAL A 32 -13.95 0.47 3.29
CA VAL A 32 -12.88 1.07 2.47
C VAL A 32 -13.18 0.90 1.00
N LEU A 33 -13.15 1.99 0.23
CA LEU A 33 -13.09 1.94 -1.23
C LEU A 33 -11.63 2.05 -1.65
N VAL A 34 -11.08 0.97 -2.17
CA VAL A 34 -9.75 0.95 -2.79
C VAL A 34 -9.89 1.22 -4.27
N VAL A 35 -9.19 2.24 -4.76
CA VAL A 35 -9.16 2.64 -6.18
C VAL A 35 -7.70 2.62 -6.64
N GLY A 36 -7.38 1.97 -7.74
CA GLY A 36 -5.99 2.00 -8.21
C GLY A 36 -5.65 0.98 -9.27
N ASP A 37 -4.36 0.91 -9.55
CA ASP A 37 -3.79 0.00 -10.52
C ASP A 37 -3.68 -1.41 -9.93
N VAL A 38 -4.35 -2.36 -10.54
CA VAL A 38 -4.28 -3.77 -10.15
C VAL A 38 -3.33 -4.54 -11.05
N MET A 39 -2.82 -5.66 -10.53
CA MET A 39 -1.97 -6.56 -11.31
C MET A 39 -2.11 -7.99 -10.82
N LEU A 40 -1.82 -8.94 -11.70
CA LEU A 40 -1.67 -10.35 -11.39
C LEU A 40 -0.17 -10.63 -11.19
N ASP A 41 0.23 -10.93 -9.96
CA ASP A 41 1.57 -11.42 -9.66
C ASP A 41 1.61 -12.92 -9.91
N ARG A 42 2.40 -13.34 -10.91
CA ARG A 42 2.53 -14.74 -11.32
C ARG A 42 3.95 -15.23 -11.02
N TYR A 43 4.04 -16.39 -10.39
CA TYR A 43 5.30 -17.01 -10.00
C TYR A 43 5.41 -18.39 -10.64
N TRP A 44 6.46 -18.61 -11.42
CA TRP A 44 6.82 -19.91 -11.96
C TRP A 44 8.05 -20.43 -11.27
N TYR A 45 7.87 -21.50 -10.52
CA TYR A 45 8.95 -22.16 -9.79
C TYR A 45 9.43 -23.37 -10.57
N GLY A 46 10.75 -23.61 -10.59
CA GLY A 46 11.27 -24.76 -11.29
C GLY A 46 12.74 -25.06 -11.04
N ALA A 47 13.18 -26.15 -11.66
CA ALA A 47 14.56 -26.55 -11.67
C ALA A 47 15.32 -25.89 -12.83
N VAL A 48 16.58 -25.53 -12.58
CA VAL A 48 17.50 -24.97 -13.56
C VAL A 48 18.72 -25.92 -13.64
N ASP A 49 18.62 -26.92 -14.52
CA ASP A 49 19.59 -28.02 -14.58
C ASP A 49 20.48 -27.95 -15.83
N ARG A 50 20.12 -27.11 -16.80
CA ARG A 50 20.83 -27.01 -18.08
C ARG A 50 20.80 -25.60 -18.67
N ILE A 51 21.77 -25.35 -19.56
CA ILE A 51 21.79 -24.19 -20.45
C ILE A 51 21.08 -24.58 -21.75
N SER A 52 20.38 -23.62 -22.36
CA SER A 52 19.72 -23.82 -23.66
C SER A 52 20.76 -24.12 -24.76
N PRO A 53 20.48 -25.05 -25.67
CA PRO A 53 21.31 -25.23 -26.86
C PRO A 53 21.11 -24.09 -27.89
N GLU A 54 20.05 -23.28 -27.77
CA GLU A 54 19.71 -22.21 -28.71
C GLU A 54 20.38 -20.88 -28.37
N ALA A 55 20.70 -20.66 -27.07
CA ALA A 55 21.33 -19.44 -26.57
C ALA A 55 21.98 -19.69 -25.19
N PRO A 56 22.95 -18.88 -24.75
CA PRO A 56 23.64 -19.05 -23.47
C PRO A 56 22.77 -18.58 -22.29
N VAL A 57 21.55 -19.12 -22.19
CA VAL A 57 20.58 -18.78 -21.14
C VAL A 57 20.15 -20.04 -20.38
N PRO A 58 19.85 -19.95 -19.08
CA PRO A 58 19.34 -21.08 -18.31
C PRO A 58 17.95 -21.51 -18.78
N VAL A 59 17.69 -22.82 -18.72
CA VAL A 59 16.35 -23.37 -18.97
C VAL A 59 15.68 -23.65 -17.64
N LEU A 60 14.58 -22.93 -17.35
CA LEU A 60 13.74 -23.19 -16.20
C LEU A 60 12.70 -24.28 -16.59
N ARG A 61 12.78 -25.45 -15.98
CA ARG A 61 11.76 -26.49 -16.10
C ARG A 61 10.69 -26.24 -15.02
N VAL A 62 9.58 -25.61 -15.40
CA VAL A 62 8.50 -25.22 -14.48
C VAL A 62 7.89 -26.47 -13.82
N THR A 63 7.78 -26.46 -12.52
CA THR A 63 7.19 -27.54 -11.69
C THR A 63 6.01 -27.07 -10.86
N ARG A 64 5.88 -25.77 -10.62
CA ARG A 64 4.78 -25.16 -9.86
C ARG A 64 4.52 -23.75 -10.36
N GLU A 65 3.24 -23.43 -10.49
CA GLU A 65 2.77 -22.09 -10.78
C GLU A 65 1.95 -21.57 -9.59
N GLU A 66 2.04 -20.27 -9.35
CA GLU A 66 1.31 -19.60 -8.29
C GLU A 66 0.91 -18.21 -8.77
N GLU A 67 -0.31 -17.79 -8.44
CA GLU A 67 -0.85 -16.49 -8.80
C GLU A 67 -1.36 -15.78 -7.54
N ARG A 68 -1.12 -14.48 -7.46
CA ARG A 68 -1.54 -13.63 -6.34
C ARG A 68 -2.07 -12.30 -6.85
N LEU A 69 -2.95 -11.69 -6.04
CA LEU A 69 -3.41 -10.33 -6.24
C LEU A 69 -2.29 -9.35 -5.90
N GLY A 70 -1.98 -8.43 -6.83
CA GLY A 70 -0.94 -7.41 -6.65
C GLY A 70 -1.50 -5.99 -6.84
N GLY A 71 -0.69 -4.99 -6.49
CA GLY A 71 -1.07 -3.59 -6.55
C GLY A 71 -2.26 -3.25 -5.66
N ALA A 72 -3.19 -2.45 -6.13
CA ALA A 72 -4.39 -2.06 -5.40
C ALA A 72 -5.22 -3.26 -4.91
N ALA A 73 -5.14 -4.42 -5.60
CA ALA A 73 -5.81 -5.63 -5.16
C ALA A 73 -5.12 -6.29 -3.95
N ASN A 74 -3.79 -6.16 -3.82
CA ASN A 74 -3.08 -6.56 -2.60
C ASN A 74 -3.46 -5.66 -1.41
N VAL A 75 -3.60 -4.35 -1.64
CA VAL A 75 -4.14 -3.42 -0.63
C VAL A 75 -5.53 -3.87 -0.18
N ALA A 76 -6.43 -4.15 -1.12
CA ALA A 76 -7.78 -4.63 -0.81
C ALA A 76 -7.78 -5.96 -0.06
N SER A 77 -6.89 -6.90 -0.42
CA SER A 77 -6.70 -8.17 0.30
C SER A 77 -6.27 -7.97 1.75
N ASN A 78 -5.39 -7.00 2.01
CA ASN A 78 -4.97 -6.65 3.37
C ASN A 78 -6.11 -6.03 4.18
N VAL A 79 -6.94 -5.16 3.59
CA VAL A 79 -8.14 -4.62 4.25
C VAL A 79 -9.08 -5.75 4.67
N ALA A 80 -9.37 -6.69 3.76
CA ALA A 80 -10.24 -7.84 4.03
C ALA A 80 -9.66 -8.77 5.10
N ALA A 81 -8.35 -9.06 5.05
CA ALA A 81 -7.67 -9.93 6.01
C ALA A 81 -7.67 -9.36 7.44
N LEU A 82 -7.65 -8.03 7.58
CA LEU A 82 -7.79 -7.34 8.86
C LEU A 82 -9.24 -7.34 9.39
N GLY A 83 -10.21 -7.72 8.56
CA GLY A 83 -11.63 -7.75 8.91
C GLY A 83 -12.42 -6.50 8.52
N GLY A 84 -11.82 -5.56 7.77
CA GLY A 84 -12.53 -4.44 7.16
C GLY A 84 -13.37 -4.87 5.95
N GLN A 85 -14.44 -4.15 5.66
CA GLN A 85 -15.19 -4.30 4.42
C GLN A 85 -14.51 -3.51 3.30
N VAL A 86 -14.39 -4.10 2.12
CA VAL A 86 -13.65 -3.47 1.02
C VAL A 86 -14.33 -3.65 -0.32
N SER A 87 -14.39 -2.55 -1.09
CA SER A 87 -14.67 -2.58 -2.52
C SER A 87 -13.41 -2.19 -3.30
N LEU A 88 -13.16 -2.86 -4.42
CA LEU A 88 -12.02 -2.59 -5.30
C LEU A 88 -12.51 -2.02 -6.62
N LEU A 89 -12.25 -0.76 -6.86
CA LEU A 89 -12.54 -0.07 -8.13
C LEU A 89 -11.27 -0.01 -8.98
N SER A 90 -11.28 -0.68 -10.13
CA SER A 90 -10.15 -0.73 -11.04
C SER A 90 -10.58 -1.05 -12.48
N VAL A 91 -9.59 -1.09 -13.38
CA VAL A 91 -9.76 -1.47 -14.77
C VAL A 91 -8.95 -2.73 -15.06
N LEU A 92 -9.55 -3.66 -15.80
CA LEU A 92 -8.90 -4.88 -16.30
C LEU A 92 -9.01 -4.94 -17.82
N GLY A 93 -8.13 -5.72 -18.46
CA GLY A 93 -8.31 -6.14 -19.84
C GLY A 93 -9.45 -7.14 -19.99
N ASP A 94 -9.70 -7.54 -21.25
CA ASP A 94 -10.58 -8.67 -21.59
C ASP A 94 -9.73 -9.83 -22.09
N ASP A 95 -8.99 -10.44 -21.15
CA ASP A 95 -7.97 -11.46 -21.43
C ASP A 95 -7.98 -12.59 -20.38
N ALA A 96 -7.16 -13.62 -20.60
CA ALA A 96 -7.06 -14.76 -19.69
C ALA A 96 -6.57 -14.36 -18.30
N ALA A 97 -5.70 -13.35 -18.20
CA ALA A 97 -5.16 -12.87 -16.92
C ALA A 97 -6.25 -12.18 -16.09
N SER A 98 -7.17 -11.45 -16.73
CA SER A 98 -8.29 -10.82 -16.04
C SER A 98 -9.27 -11.85 -15.45
N HIS A 99 -9.54 -12.95 -16.15
CA HIS A 99 -10.40 -14.03 -15.63
C HIS A 99 -9.78 -14.72 -14.42
N GLN A 100 -8.45 -14.94 -14.45
CA GLN A 100 -7.71 -15.49 -13.31
C GLN A 100 -7.71 -14.53 -12.12
N PHE A 101 -7.51 -13.23 -12.39
CA PHE A 101 -7.58 -12.18 -11.38
C PHE A 101 -8.96 -12.15 -10.70
N GLU A 102 -10.05 -12.16 -11.45
CA GLU A 102 -11.41 -12.19 -10.91
C GLU A 102 -11.69 -13.44 -10.06
N ALA A 103 -11.18 -14.61 -10.50
CA ALA A 103 -11.29 -15.83 -9.71
C ALA A 103 -10.57 -15.74 -8.35
N LEU A 104 -9.46 -15.00 -8.27
CA LEU A 104 -8.77 -14.70 -7.01
C LEU A 104 -9.55 -13.70 -6.16
N VAL A 105 -10.07 -12.62 -6.75
CA VAL A 105 -10.90 -11.63 -6.06
C VAL A 105 -12.15 -12.28 -5.44
N ALA A 106 -12.81 -13.18 -6.16
CA ALA A 106 -14.01 -13.87 -5.68
C ALA A 106 -13.78 -14.69 -4.39
N ARG A 107 -12.51 -15.08 -4.10
CA ARG A 107 -12.13 -15.87 -2.91
C ARG A 107 -11.57 -15.03 -1.77
N SER A 108 -11.34 -13.72 -2.00
CA SER A 108 -10.61 -12.86 -1.08
C SER A 108 -11.50 -11.99 -0.18
N GLY A 109 -12.83 -12.08 -0.30
CA GLY A 109 -13.77 -11.23 0.44
C GLY A 109 -13.84 -9.78 -0.05
N ILE A 110 -13.26 -9.49 -1.21
CA ILE A 110 -13.29 -8.18 -1.87
C ILE A 110 -14.54 -8.06 -2.73
N ARG A 111 -15.27 -6.95 -2.62
CA ARG A 111 -16.35 -6.61 -3.54
C ARG A 111 -15.76 -5.97 -4.80
N PRO A 112 -15.88 -6.60 -5.97
CA PRO A 112 -15.32 -6.06 -7.20
C PRO A 112 -16.21 -4.97 -7.80
N GLU A 113 -15.58 -3.86 -8.21
CA GLU A 113 -16.14 -2.77 -9.01
C GLU A 113 -15.21 -2.58 -10.23
N LEU A 114 -15.12 -3.61 -11.08
CA LEU A 114 -14.11 -3.72 -12.13
C LEU A 114 -14.70 -3.33 -13.49
N ALA A 115 -14.08 -2.34 -14.15
CA ALA A 115 -14.36 -1.99 -15.55
C ALA A 115 -13.50 -2.84 -16.49
N ARG A 116 -14.03 -3.11 -17.70
CA ARG A 116 -13.33 -3.86 -18.74
C ARG A 116 -12.92 -2.94 -19.89
N ASP A 117 -11.66 -3.04 -20.30
CA ASP A 117 -11.13 -2.38 -21.48
C ASP A 117 -10.58 -3.43 -22.44
N PRO A 118 -11.27 -3.68 -23.58
CA PRO A 118 -10.81 -4.68 -24.56
C PRO A 118 -9.45 -4.37 -25.21
N GLN A 119 -8.97 -3.13 -25.10
CA GLN A 119 -7.67 -2.71 -25.62
C GLN A 119 -6.55 -2.80 -24.60
N LEU A 120 -6.88 -3.03 -23.33
CA LEU A 120 -5.93 -3.16 -22.23
C LEU A 120 -5.42 -4.60 -22.13
N HIS A 121 -4.13 -4.76 -21.98
CA HIS A 121 -3.57 -5.99 -21.42
C HIS A 121 -3.59 -5.88 -19.90
N THR A 122 -4.29 -6.80 -19.23
CA THR A 122 -4.25 -6.88 -17.75
C THR A 122 -2.80 -6.96 -17.29
N THR A 123 -2.41 -6.08 -16.38
CA THR A 123 -1.03 -6.04 -15.90
C THR A 123 -0.66 -7.36 -15.23
N VAL A 124 0.38 -8.02 -15.74
CA VAL A 124 0.94 -9.25 -15.17
C VAL A 124 2.42 -9.04 -14.87
N LYS A 125 2.83 -9.42 -13.67
CA LYS A 125 4.25 -9.50 -13.29
C LYS A 125 4.64 -10.95 -13.12
N LEU A 126 5.25 -11.53 -14.15
CA LEU A 126 5.72 -12.92 -14.15
C LEU A 126 7.13 -12.99 -13.57
N ARG A 127 7.28 -13.74 -12.47
CA ARG A 127 8.58 -14.01 -11.83
C ARG A 127 8.98 -15.46 -12.05
N LEU A 128 10.16 -15.66 -12.62
CA LEU A 128 10.76 -16.98 -12.81
C LEU A 128 11.69 -17.25 -11.63
N ILE A 129 11.38 -18.29 -10.85
CA ILE A 129 12.08 -18.64 -9.62
C ILE A 129 12.78 -20.01 -9.79
N GLY A 130 14.11 -20.01 -9.76
CA GLY A 130 14.92 -21.22 -9.80
C GLY A 130 15.85 -21.28 -8.60
N ARG A 131 16.00 -22.45 -7.96
CA ARG A 131 16.88 -22.66 -6.81
C ARG A 131 16.69 -21.62 -5.70
N GLN A 132 15.44 -21.23 -5.42
CA GLN A 132 15.04 -20.23 -4.43
C GLN A 132 15.47 -18.77 -4.75
N GLN A 133 15.90 -18.51 -5.98
CA GLN A 133 16.28 -17.18 -6.43
C GLN A 133 15.41 -16.74 -7.61
N GLN A 134 15.09 -15.45 -7.66
CA GLN A 134 14.43 -14.88 -8.84
C GLN A 134 15.47 -14.74 -9.97
N LEU A 135 15.19 -15.42 -11.07
CA LEU A 135 16.06 -15.43 -12.26
C LEU A 135 15.74 -14.28 -13.21
N LEU A 136 14.44 -14.02 -13.38
CA LEU A 136 13.92 -13.01 -14.30
C LEU A 136 12.54 -12.54 -13.82
N ARG A 137 12.20 -11.29 -14.14
CA ARG A 137 10.82 -10.80 -14.11
C ARG A 137 10.45 -10.30 -15.50
N ALA A 138 9.30 -10.74 -16.02
CA ALA A 138 8.70 -10.21 -17.22
C ALA A 138 7.43 -9.45 -16.85
N ASP A 139 7.33 -8.18 -17.27
CA ASP A 139 6.20 -7.32 -16.99
C ASP A 139 5.38 -7.14 -18.28
N PHE A 140 4.10 -7.54 -18.24
CA PHE A 140 3.11 -7.30 -19.27
C PHE A 140 2.23 -6.16 -18.81
N GLU A 141 2.25 -5.03 -19.51
CA GLU A 141 1.52 -3.84 -19.08
C GLU A 141 1.20 -2.93 -20.25
N SER A 142 0.04 -2.31 -20.17
CA SER A 142 -0.41 -1.25 -21.07
C SER A 142 -1.25 -0.23 -20.29
N ARG A 143 -1.62 0.87 -20.92
CA ARG A 143 -2.43 1.91 -20.27
C ARG A 143 -3.89 1.76 -20.65
N PRO A 144 -4.83 1.99 -19.71
CA PRO A 144 -6.25 2.05 -19.98
C PRO A 144 -6.61 3.13 -21.01
N SER A 145 -7.64 2.89 -21.80
CA SER A 145 -8.16 3.88 -22.74
C SER A 145 -8.85 5.04 -22.01
N PRO A 146 -8.88 6.27 -22.59
CA PRO A 146 -9.60 7.39 -22.00
C PRO A 146 -11.09 7.09 -21.74
N ALA A 147 -11.73 6.32 -22.61
CA ALA A 147 -13.14 5.97 -22.48
C ALA A 147 -13.44 5.16 -21.22
N VAL A 148 -12.61 4.15 -20.91
CA VAL A 148 -12.80 3.34 -19.70
C VAL A 148 -12.46 4.13 -18.43
N LEU A 149 -11.51 5.07 -18.48
CA LEU A 149 -11.19 5.94 -17.35
C LEU A 149 -12.34 6.90 -17.03
N GLU A 150 -13.04 7.42 -18.03
CA GLU A 150 -14.26 8.22 -17.84
C GLU A 150 -15.37 7.38 -17.20
N GLN A 151 -15.58 6.15 -17.67
CA GLN A 151 -16.52 5.22 -17.07
C GLN A 151 -16.14 4.89 -15.61
N GLN A 152 -14.85 4.69 -15.31
CA GLN A 152 -14.36 4.48 -13.95
C GLN A 152 -14.65 5.68 -13.04
N SER A 153 -14.48 6.91 -13.55
CA SER A 153 -14.80 8.13 -12.81
C SER A 153 -16.30 8.21 -12.45
N GLY A 154 -17.18 7.93 -13.40
CA GLY A 154 -18.63 7.88 -13.12
C GLY A 154 -18.99 6.75 -12.14
N ARG A 155 -18.33 5.59 -12.23
CA ARG A 155 -18.53 4.49 -11.27
C ARG A 155 -18.06 4.89 -9.87
N PHE A 156 -16.91 5.58 -9.76
CA PHE A 156 -16.40 6.10 -8.49
C PHE A 156 -17.43 7.01 -7.80
N GLU A 157 -18.00 7.97 -8.50
CA GLU A 157 -19.00 8.89 -7.94
C GLU A 157 -20.23 8.14 -7.42
N HIS A 158 -20.61 7.05 -8.09
CA HIS A 158 -21.77 6.25 -7.69
C HIS A 158 -21.49 5.40 -6.44
N VAL A 159 -20.30 4.77 -6.32
CA VAL A 159 -20.02 3.81 -5.23
C VAL A 159 -19.41 4.48 -4.01
N MET A 160 -18.64 5.55 -4.16
CA MET A 160 -17.90 6.21 -3.10
C MET A 160 -18.77 6.68 -1.91
N PRO A 161 -19.99 7.19 -2.07
CA PRO A 161 -20.82 7.65 -0.94
C PRO A 161 -21.09 6.57 0.11
N ALA A 162 -21.16 5.29 -0.28
CA ALA A 162 -21.41 4.16 0.61
C ALA A 162 -20.19 3.76 1.48
N HIS A 163 -19.00 4.31 1.21
CA HIS A 163 -17.77 3.96 1.90
C HIS A 163 -17.38 5.02 2.93
N GLY A 164 -16.77 4.58 4.04
CA GLY A 164 -16.30 5.45 5.11
C GLY A 164 -14.91 6.06 4.84
N VAL A 165 -14.09 5.37 4.03
CA VAL A 165 -12.72 5.76 3.68
C VAL A 165 -12.48 5.51 2.20
N VAL A 166 -11.75 6.41 1.54
CA VAL A 166 -11.26 6.21 0.17
C VAL A 166 -9.74 6.05 0.20
N LEU A 167 -9.24 5.02 -0.48
CA LEU A 167 -7.82 4.74 -0.59
C LEU A 167 -7.43 4.66 -2.07
N PHE A 168 -6.52 5.52 -2.50
CA PHE A 168 -5.91 5.47 -3.83
C PHE A 168 -4.54 4.78 -3.75
N SER A 169 -4.36 3.72 -4.56
CA SER A 169 -3.10 2.96 -4.67
C SER A 169 -2.57 3.11 -6.08
N ASP A 170 -1.57 4.00 -6.24
CA ASP A 170 -0.99 4.37 -7.52
C ASP A 170 0.28 3.57 -7.81
N TYR A 171 0.31 2.89 -8.97
CA TYR A 171 1.48 2.17 -9.47
C TYR A 171 1.98 2.75 -10.80
N GLY A 172 1.44 3.90 -11.22
CA GLY A 172 1.82 4.59 -12.45
C GLY A 172 1.40 3.86 -13.73
N LYS A 173 0.39 2.99 -13.67
CA LYS A 173 -0.12 2.26 -14.84
C LYS A 173 -1.22 3.01 -15.59
N GLY A 174 -1.67 4.15 -15.06
CA GLY A 174 -2.60 5.05 -15.71
C GLY A 174 -4.04 4.95 -15.25
N GLY A 175 -4.39 3.98 -14.40
CA GLY A 175 -5.73 3.83 -13.83
C GLY A 175 -6.16 4.99 -12.93
N LEU A 176 -5.22 5.80 -12.45
CA LEU A 176 -5.46 6.96 -11.59
C LEU A 176 -5.25 8.31 -12.31
N THR A 177 -5.38 8.35 -13.64
CA THR A 177 -5.27 9.61 -14.41
C THR A 177 -6.23 10.69 -13.90
N HIS A 178 -7.43 10.31 -13.44
CA HIS A 178 -8.47 11.22 -12.93
C HIS A 178 -8.51 11.28 -11.39
N VAL A 179 -7.40 11.02 -10.70
CA VAL A 179 -7.36 10.97 -9.23
C VAL A 179 -7.71 12.30 -8.55
N ALA A 180 -7.28 13.43 -9.14
CA ALA A 180 -7.52 14.76 -8.55
C ALA A 180 -9.03 15.11 -8.39
N PRO A 181 -9.89 14.98 -9.41
CA PRO A 181 -11.33 15.17 -9.23
C PRO A 181 -11.96 14.13 -8.29
N MET A 182 -11.46 12.88 -8.26
CA MET A 182 -11.95 11.87 -7.32
C MET A 182 -11.62 12.23 -5.87
N ILE A 183 -10.42 12.76 -5.59
CA ILE A 183 -10.04 13.29 -4.26
C ILE A 183 -10.96 14.45 -3.87
N ALA A 184 -11.18 15.39 -4.78
CA ALA A 184 -12.06 16.54 -4.53
C ALA A 184 -13.49 16.10 -4.19
N ALA A 185 -14.05 15.13 -4.92
CA ALA A 185 -15.38 14.58 -4.68
C ALA A 185 -15.48 13.87 -3.31
N ALA A 186 -14.51 13.03 -2.95
CA ALA A 186 -14.48 12.36 -1.66
C ALA A 186 -14.36 13.37 -0.51
N ARG A 187 -13.49 14.37 -0.65
CA ARG A 187 -13.32 15.45 0.33
C ARG A 187 -14.60 16.29 0.52
N ALA A 188 -15.32 16.58 -0.55
CA ALA A 188 -16.58 17.32 -0.48
C ALA A 188 -17.64 16.61 0.40
N LEU A 189 -17.57 15.28 0.49
CA LEU A 189 -18.39 14.47 1.39
C LEU A 189 -17.75 14.20 2.76
N GLY A 190 -16.65 14.89 3.09
CA GLY A 190 -15.95 14.73 4.37
C GLY A 190 -15.27 13.36 4.56
N LYS A 191 -15.05 12.61 3.48
CA LYS A 191 -14.42 11.28 3.56
C LYS A 191 -12.92 11.42 3.77
N PRO A 192 -12.29 10.65 4.69
CA PRO A 192 -10.85 10.48 4.71
C PRO A 192 -10.35 9.88 3.40
N VAL A 193 -9.29 10.49 2.85
CA VAL A 193 -8.65 10.05 1.60
C VAL A 193 -7.19 9.73 1.88
N LEU A 194 -6.81 8.47 1.71
CA LEU A 194 -5.44 8.00 1.84
C LEU A 194 -4.88 7.73 0.44
N VAL A 195 -3.61 8.07 0.21
CA VAL A 195 -2.96 7.84 -1.09
C VAL A 195 -1.62 7.19 -0.89
N ASP A 196 -1.40 6.05 -1.53
CA ASP A 196 -0.08 5.50 -1.80
C ASP A 196 0.41 6.07 -3.14
N PRO A 197 1.33 7.06 -3.11
CA PRO A 197 1.62 7.88 -4.26
C PRO A 197 2.66 7.25 -5.18
N LYS A 198 2.67 7.68 -6.47
CA LYS A 198 3.69 7.30 -7.44
C LYS A 198 4.17 8.49 -8.25
N GLY A 199 5.41 8.41 -8.75
CA GLY A 199 6.02 9.44 -9.59
C GLY A 199 6.73 10.53 -8.78
N SER A 200 7.12 11.61 -9.47
CA SER A 200 7.88 12.73 -8.92
C SER A 200 7.05 14.02 -8.74
N ASP A 201 5.77 13.98 -9.10
CA ASP A 201 4.85 15.12 -8.98
C ASP A 201 3.57 14.71 -8.23
N TYR A 202 3.44 15.19 -7.01
CA TYR A 202 2.31 14.86 -6.14
C TYR A 202 1.17 15.88 -6.18
N ARG A 203 1.18 16.84 -7.09
CA ARG A 203 0.11 17.85 -7.22
C ARG A 203 -1.25 17.22 -7.52
N ALA A 204 -1.26 16.08 -8.20
CA ALA A 204 -2.48 15.32 -8.45
C ALA A 204 -3.16 14.80 -7.17
N TYR A 205 -2.42 14.67 -6.07
CA TYR A 205 -2.94 14.19 -4.78
C TYR A 205 -3.30 15.32 -3.81
N ALA A 206 -3.31 16.57 -4.28
CA ALA A 206 -3.66 17.74 -3.47
C ALA A 206 -5.04 17.55 -2.81
N GLY A 207 -5.13 17.92 -1.54
CA GLY A 207 -6.35 17.81 -0.74
C GLY A 207 -6.63 16.43 -0.15
N ALA A 208 -5.81 15.41 -0.40
CA ALA A 208 -5.91 14.14 0.32
C ALA A 208 -5.73 14.34 1.84
N THR A 209 -6.21 13.38 2.63
CA THR A 209 -5.99 13.38 4.08
C THR A 209 -4.52 13.07 4.40
N VAL A 210 -3.99 12.03 3.76
CA VAL A 210 -2.60 11.60 3.96
C VAL A 210 -2.05 10.95 2.70
N ILE A 211 -0.76 11.13 2.48
CA ILE A 211 0.03 10.37 1.51
C ILE A 211 1.09 9.53 2.25
N THR A 212 1.45 8.36 1.68
CA THR A 212 2.36 7.40 2.33
C THR A 212 3.61 7.07 1.49
N PRO A 213 4.38 8.07 1.00
CA PRO A 213 5.56 7.79 0.21
C PRO A 213 6.61 7.01 1.02
N ASN A 214 7.36 6.13 0.34
CA ASN A 214 8.58 5.60 0.92
C ASN A 214 9.73 6.63 0.83
N ARG A 215 10.88 6.30 1.47
CA ARG A 215 12.06 7.19 1.47
C ARG A 215 12.47 7.63 0.07
N SER A 216 12.56 6.70 -0.87
CA SER A 216 12.99 6.98 -2.25
C SER A 216 11.99 7.86 -2.99
N GLU A 217 10.71 7.58 -2.86
CA GLU A 217 9.63 8.37 -3.46
C GLU A 217 9.57 9.78 -2.87
N MET A 218 9.70 9.90 -1.55
CA MET A 218 9.79 11.22 -0.90
C MET A 218 10.99 12.01 -1.41
N GLN A 219 12.18 11.39 -1.55
CA GLN A 219 13.38 12.03 -2.09
C GLN A 219 13.21 12.49 -3.53
N GLN A 220 12.49 11.76 -4.37
CA GLN A 220 12.21 12.16 -5.74
C GLN A 220 11.40 13.46 -5.83
N VAL A 221 10.54 13.73 -4.85
CA VAL A 221 9.67 14.90 -4.83
C VAL A 221 10.31 16.11 -4.13
N VAL A 222 10.93 15.89 -2.96
CA VAL A 222 11.43 17.00 -2.12
C VAL A 222 12.96 17.12 -2.12
N GLY A 223 13.66 16.24 -2.84
CA GLY A 223 15.13 16.13 -2.82
C GLY A 223 15.64 15.37 -1.59
N ALA A 224 16.93 15.02 -1.61
CA ALA A 224 17.60 14.35 -0.51
C ALA A 224 17.58 15.18 0.78
N TRP A 225 17.65 14.53 1.94
CA TRP A 225 17.84 15.16 3.26
C TRP A 225 18.96 14.45 4.02
N HIS A 226 19.61 15.17 4.93
CA HIS A 226 20.77 14.71 5.67
C HIS A 226 20.57 14.72 7.18
N SER A 227 19.40 15.17 7.65
CA SER A 227 19.05 15.22 9.09
C SER A 227 17.54 15.10 9.29
N GLU A 228 17.14 14.68 10.49
CA GLU A 228 15.71 14.59 10.86
C GLU A 228 15.00 15.97 10.80
N PRO A 229 15.61 17.08 11.25
CA PRO A 229 15.00 18.40 11.07
C PRO A 229 14.77 18.75 9.61
N GLU A 230 15.73 18.47 8.71
CA GLU A 230 15.58 18.73 7.27
C GLU A 230 14.43 17.89 6.65
N LEU A 231 14.31 16.61 7.04
CA LEU A 231 13.16 15.78 6.63
C LEU A 231 11.86 16.40 7.13
N ALA A 232 11.81 16.82 8.39
CA ALA A 232 10.61 17.41 8.96
C ALA A 232 10.19 18.69 8.22
N ASP A 233 11.13 19.59 7.93
CA ASP A 233 10.86 20.81 7.17
C ASP A 233 10.35 20.51 5.76
N LYS A 234 10.98 19.59 5.05
CA LYS A 234 10.58 19.18 3.70
C LYS A 234 9.20 18.54 3.70
N ALA A 235 8.91 17.65 4.65
CA ALA A 235 7.61 16.98 4.76
C ALA A 235 6.50 17.98 5.15
N GLN A 236 6.76 18.93 6.05
CA GLN A 236 5.80 19.97 6.39
C GLN A 236 5.51 20.93 5.24
N ASN A 237 6.55 21.31 4.48
CA ASN A 237 6.38 22.13 3.29
C ASN A 237 5.52 21.41 2.24
N LEU A 238 5.81 20.14 1.95
CA LEU A 238 5.00 19.34 1.03
C LEU A 238 3.55 19.21 1.51
N ARG A 239 3.36 18.92 2.81
CA ARG A 239 2.03 18.83 3.42
C ARG A 239 1.22 20.11 3.23
N GLN A 240 1.83 21.27 3.47
CA GLN A 240 1.18 22.57 3.33
C GLN A 240 0.89 22.91 1.86
N GLN A 241 1.84 22.68 0.95
CA GLN A 241 1.68 22.93 -0.48
C GLN A 241 0.53 22.13 -1.10
N LEU A 242 0.36 20.88 -0.67
CA LEU A 242 -0.68 19.99 -1.15
C LEU A 242 -1.99 20.07 -0.34
N GLY A 243 -2.04 20.85 0.75
CA GLY A 243 -3.22 20.96 1.62
C GLY A 243 -3.60 19.65 2.30
N LEU A 244 -2.60 18.83 2.68
CA LEU A 244 -2.78 17.54 3.36
C LEU A 244 -2.94 17.73 4.86
N GLN A 245 -3.61 16.79 5.54
CA GLN A 245 -3.59 16.72 7.00
C GLN A 245 -2.27 16.16 7.51
N ALA A 246 -1.72 15.13 6.83
CA ALA A 246 -0.44 14.54 7.21
C ALA A 246 0.33 14.00 5.99
N VAL A 247 1.64 13.83 6.18
CA VAL A 247 2.53 12.99 5.35
C VAL A 247 3.07 11.90 6.25
N ILE A 248 2.99 10.64 5.84
CA ILE A 248 3.63 9.50 6.52
C ILE A 248 4.72 8.98 5.60
N VAL A 249 5.97 9.02 6.04
CA VAL A 249 7.11 8.48 5.27
C VAL A 249 7.47 7.12 5.81
N THR A 250 7.41 6.08 4.96
CA THR A 250 7.91 4.74 5.30
C THR A 250 9.43 4.70 5.06
N ARG A 251 10.20 4.19 6.02
CA ARG A 251 11.66 4.34 6.10
C ARG A 251 12.39 3.01 6.26
N SER A 252 11.79 1.92 5.79
CA SER A 252 12.36 0.56 5.87
C SER A 252 12.76 0.19 7.30
N GLU A 253 14.05 -0.12 7.53
CA GLU A 253 14.63 -0.48 8.83
C GLU A 253 14.55 0.63 9.89
N GLU A 254 14.31 1.87 9.50
CA GLU A 254 14.10 2.97 10.45
C GLU A 254 12.63 3.09 10.90
N GLY A 255 11.71 2.35 10.30
CA GLY A 255 10.29 2.39 10.65
C GLY A 255 9.51 3.46 9.89
N MET A 256 8.72 4.30 10.58
CA MET A 256 7.82 5.28 9.96
C MET A 256 7.84 6.62 10.69
N SER A 257 7.74 7.71 9.92
CA SER A 257 7.62 9.07 10.45
C SER A 257 6.35 9.75 9.93
N LEU A 258 5.54 10.31 10.82
CA LEU A 258 4.35 11.10 10.52
C LEU A 258 4.62 12.57 10.77
N PHE A 259 4.18 13.42 9.83
CA PHE A 259 4.29 14.88 9.87
C PHE A 259 2.90 15.48 9.67
N ASP A 260 2.35 16.10 10.71
CA ASP A 260 1.03 16.75 10.72
C ASP A 260 1.08 18.15 11.35
N ALA A 261 -0.07 18.76 11.62
CA ALA A 261 -0.14 20.09 12.25
C ALA A 261 0.42 20.11 13.68
N GLN A 262 0.52 18.95 14.36
CA GLN A 262 1.09 18.85 15.71
C GLN A 262 2.62 18.63 15.71
N GLY A 263 3.22 18.53 14.51
CA GLY A 263 4.66 18.28 14.33
C GLY A 263 4.98 16.84 13.93
N ALA A 264 6.23 16.43 14.11
CA ALA A 264 6.71 15.11 13.76
C ALA A 264 6.45 14.06 14.85
N SER A 265 6.17 12.82 14.44
CA SER A 265 6.12 11.64 15.30
C SER A 265 6.82 10.49 14.58
N HIS A 266 7.58 9.69 15.30
CA HIS A 266 8.34 8.58 14.74
C HIS A 266 8.10 7.28 15.50
N VAL A 267 8.02 6.16 14.77
CA VAL A 267 7.94 4.81 15.32
C VAL A 267 9.02 3.97 14.66
N GLY A 268 9.92 3.39 15.44
CA GLY A 268 10.99 2.51 14.96
C GLY A 268 10.45 1.20 14.38
N ALA A 269 11.20 0.58 13.46
CA ALA A 269 10.82 -0.69 12.87
C ALA A 269 10.68 -1.81 13.92
N GLN A 270 9.74 -2.72 13.69
CA GLN A 270 9.45 -3.85 14.56
C GLN A 270 9.72 -5.22 13.89
N ALA A 271 10.32 -5.23 12.69
CA ALA A 271 10.67 -6.46 12.00
C ALA A 271 11.80 -7.20 12.72
N GLN A 272 11.68 -8.53 12.87
CA GLN A 272 12.73 -9.40 13.45
C GLN A 272 13.64 -9.99 12.36
N GLU A 273 13.04 -10.53 11.30
CA GLU A 273 13.72 -11.04 10.10
C GLU A 273 13.02 -10.54 8.86
N VAL A 274 13.80 -10.18 7.84
CA VAL A 274 13.27 -9.69 6.56
C VAL A 274 13.54 -10.74 5.49
N PHE A 275 12.47 -11.34 4.97
CA PHE A 275 12.53 -12.27 3.84
C PHE A 275 12.21 -11.59 2.52
N ASP A 276 11.13 -10.78 2.50
CA ASP A 276 10.65 -10.14 1.28
C ASP A 276 9.90 -8.84 1.66
N VAL A 277 10.29 -7.73 1.06
CA VAL A 277 9.66 -6.42 1.31
C VAL A 277 8.47 -6.15 0.39
N THR A 278 8.15 -7.08 -0.52
CA THR A 278 7.07 -6.93 -1.49
C THR A 278 5.72 -6.78 -0.78
N GLY A 279 4.98 -5.71 -1.08
CA GLY A 279 3.66 -5.45 -0.51
C GLY A 279 3.65 -4.91 0.92
N ALA A 280 4.82 -4.58 1.50
CA ALA A 280 4.88 -3.96 2.84
C ALA A 280 4.18 -2.60 2.87
N GLY A 281 4.38 -1.75 1.85
CA GLY A 281 3.67 -0.47 1.68
C GLY A 281 2.16 -0.67 1.58
N ASP A 282 1.71 -1.65 0.79
CA ASP A 282 0.30 -2.01 0.64
C ASP A 282 -0.33 -2.38 1.98
N THR A 283 0.36 -3.19 2.77
CA THR A 283 -0.10 -3.60 4.11
C THR A 283 -0.17 -2.42 5.08
N VAL A 284 0.82 -1.51 5.02
CA VAL A 284 0.85 -0.29 5.83
C VAL A 284 -0.35 0.59 5.53
N ILE A 285 -0.59 0.93 4.25
CA ILE A 285 -1.68 1.85 3.91
C ILE A 285 -3.05 1.20 4.10
N ALA A 286 -3.19 -0.11 3.83
CA ALA A 286 -4.42 -0.85 4.12
C ALA A 286 -4.75 -0.83 5.62
N THR A 287 -3.74 -1.06 6.48
CA THR A 287 -3.91 -1.00 7.94
C THR A 287 -4.32 0.40 8.39
N LEU A 288 -3.67 1.45 7.89
CA LEU A 288 -4.06 2.84 8.16
C LEU A 288 -5.53 3.08 7.77
N ALA A 289 -5.94 2.63 6.58
CA ALA A 289 -7.31 2.84 6.09
C ALA A 289 -8.36 2.15 6.97
N VAL A 290 -8.12 0.90 7.37
CA VAL A 290 -9.01 0.15 8.26
C VAL A 290 -9.13 0.83 9.62
N LEU A 291 -8.01 1.26 10.20
CA LEU A 291 -7.99 1.86 11.54
C LEU A 291 -8.60 3.26 11.56
N VAL A 292 -8.35 4.07 10.52
CA VAL A 292 -9.00 5.37 10.34
C VAL A 292 -10.51 5.19 10.13
N GLY A 293 -10.91 4.19 9.33
CA GLY A 293 -12.33 3.84 9.15
C GLY A 293 -13.01 3.35 10.42
N ALA A 294 -12.26 2.76 11.35
CA ALA A 294 -12.71 2.38 12.70
C ALA A 294 -12.65 3.54 13.71
N GLY A 295 -12.30 4.77 13.28
CA GLY A 295 -12.33 5.99 14.09
C GLY A 295 -11.04 6.34 14.81
N LEU A 296 -9.89 5.71 14.50
CA LEU A 296 -8.59 6.11 15.03
C LEU A 296 -8.05 7.32 14.25
N SER A 297 -7.33 8.19 14.94
CA SER A 297 -6.48 9.20 14.29
C SER A 297 -5.28 8.56 13.60
N LEU A 298 -4.66 9.26 12.65
CA LEU A 298 -3.44 8.78 11.97
C LEU A 298 -2.29 8.50 12.95
N ARG A 299 -2.17 9.29 14.03
CA ARG A 299 -1.15 9.09 15.08
C ARG A 299 -1.38 7.81 15.88
N GLU A 300 -2.63 7.47 16.16
CA GLU A 300 -2.99 6.23 16.86
C GLU A 300 -2.87 5.01 15.92
N ALA A 301 -3.15 5.17 14.63
CA ALA A 301 -3.10 4.11 13.62
C ALA A 301 -1.66 3.76 13.19
N MET A 302 -0.75 4.74 13.11
CA MET A 302 0.62 4.57 12.60
C MET A 302 1.43 3.46 13.30
N PRO A 303 1.45 3.33 14.65
CA PRO A 303 2.17 2.23 15.30
C PRO A 303 1.68 0.84 14.89
N TRP A 304 0.38 0.69 14.68
CA TRP A 304 -0.22 -0.56 14.21
C TRP A 304 0.11 -0.86 12.75
N ALA A 305 0.07 0.17 11.90
CA ALA A 305 0.46 0.04 10.50
C ALA A 305 1.95 -0.34 10.36
N ASN A 306 2.82 0.27 11.17
CA ASN A 306 4.24 -0.08 11.23
C ASN A 306 4.46 -1.54 11.69
N LYS A 307 3.72 -1.99 12.71
CA LYS A 307 3.74 -3.37 13.18
C LYS A 307 3.26 -4.34 12.10
N ALA A 308 2.16 -4.01 11.38
CA ALA A 308 1.64 -4.82 10.28
C ALA A 308 2.66 -4.96 9.15
N GLY A 309 3.32 -3.87 8.73
CA GLY A 309 4.43 -3.90 7.78
C GLY A 309 5.57 -4.81 8.26
N GLY A 310 5.94 -4.74 9.55
CA GLY A 310 6.94 -5.62 10.17
C GLY A 310 6.57 -7.11 10.12
N TYR A 311 5.30 -7.46 10.20
CA TYR A 311 4.85 -8.86 10.07
C TYR A 311 4.98 -9.40 8.65
N VAL A 312 4.59 -8.61 7.63
CA VAL A 312 4.55 -9.11 6.25
C VAL A 312 5.94 -9.24 5.65
N VAL A 313 6.93 -8.43 6.03
CA VAL A 313 8.30 -8.57 5.53
C VAL A 313 8.98 -9.87 5.98
N GLY A 314 8.46 -10.54 7.00
CA GLY A 314 8.85 -11.90 7.40
C GLY A 314 8.18 -13.02 6.59
N LYS A 315 7.34 -12.70 5.59
CA LYS A 315 6.62 -13.65 4.74
C LYS A 315 7.09 -13.51 3.29
N LEU A 316 6.91 -14.55 2.47
CA LEU A 316 7.33 -14.53 1.07
C LEU A 316 6.23 -13.95 0.17
N GLY A 317 6.58 -13.00 -0.70
CA GLY A 317 5.68 -12.37 -1.68
C GLY A 317 4.63 -11.45 -1.06
N THR A 318 3.59 -11.13 -1.82
CA THR A 318 2.45 -10.34 -1.33
C THR A 318 1.67 -11.14 -0.28
N ALA A 319 1.93 -10.86 0.99
CA ALA A 319 1.29 -11.50 2.14
C ALA A 319 0.34 -10.52 2.84
N THR A 320 -0.60 -11.07 3.61
CA THR A 320 -1.54 -10.29 4.42
C THR A 320 -1.29 -10.50 5.91
N VAL A 321 -1.80 -9.57 6.72
CA VAL A 321 -1.83 -9.65 8.18
C VAL A 321 -3.28 -9.80 8.64
N SER A 322 -3.54 -10.82 9.45
CA SER A 322 -4.84 -11.02 10.09
C SER A 322 -4.99 -10.17 11.36
N HIS A 323 -6.25 -9.98 11.80
CA HIS A 323 -6.54 -9.36 13.09
C HIS A 323 -5.77 -10.02 14.24
N ALA A 324 -5.76 -11.37 14.29
CA ALA A 324 -5.12 -12.12 15.36
C ALA A 324 -3.60 -11.92 15.38
N GLU A 325 -2.96 -11.83 14.22
CA GLU A 325 -1.51 -11.53 14.13
C GLU A 325 -1.20 -10.11 14.58
N LEU A 326 -2.04 -9.13 14.21
CA LEU A 326 -1.78 -7.74 14.51
C LEU A 326 -2.04 -7.39 15.98
N PHE A 327 -3.19 -7.80 16.52
CA PHE A 327 -3.66 -7.43 17.86
C PHE A 327 -3.45 -8.52 18.93
N GLY A 328 -2.97 -9.71 18.53
CA GLY A 328 -2.95 -10.92 19.35
C GLY A 328 -4.29 -11.66 19.32
N ALA A 329 -4.30 -12.96 19.64
CA ALA A 329 -5.53 -13.72 19.78
C ALA A 329 -6.39 -13.05 20.85
N ALA A 330 -7.66 -12.75 20.53
CA ALA A 330 -8.61 -12.34 21.57
C ALA A 330 -8.63 -13.43 22.65
N ALA A 331 -8.44 -13.06 23.92
CA ALA A 331 -8.63 -14.02 25.00
C ALA A 331 -10.06 -14.59 24.85
N PRO A 332 -10.24 -15.91 24.92
CA PRO A 332 -11.57 -16.47 24.92
C PRO A 332 -12.36 -15.87 26.09
N LEU A 333 -13.58 -15.36 25.78
CA LEU A 333 -14.53 -14.85 26.78
C LEU A 333 -14.94 -15.95 27.73
#